data_72900f1ce7d3b857c759080964106dbc
#
_entry.id   72900f1ce7d3b857c759080964106dbc
#
_cell.length_a   1.000
_cell.length_b   1.000
_cell.length_c   1.000
_cell.angle_alpha   90.00
_cell.angle_beta   90.00
_cell.angle_gamma   90.00
#
_symmetry.space_group_name_H-M   'P 1'
#
loop_
_entity.id
_entity.type
_entity.pdbx_description
1 polymer ?
#
loop_
_entity_poly.entity_id
_entity_poly.type
_entity_poly.pdbx_seq_one_letter_code
_entity_poly.pdbx_strand_id
1 'polypeptide(L)'
;RGLPVLFVVVPDLLDYLRAAYAPDSPVTYDERFEQVRNVELLILDDLGTQNTTPWAAEKLYQLLNYRYNAELPTVITTNQTLEDMDPRLASRLKDQDLVTTIPIYAPDFRIKGKGDTFGSLSQYDRLTFETFSERRGEIEPEQTASLRRIVGEVKAYAQNPLNWLLLRGGFGVGKTHLAAAVANKVRRSGRLVRFVVVADLLDHLRATFQPGSPVSYDQRFNEVRRAWLLVLDDLSTQSITPWAQEKLFQILN
;
A
#
# COMPACT_ATOMS: atom_id res chain seq x y z
N ARG A 1 -25.69 -28.67 2.08
CA ARG A 1 -26.04 -27.62 3.06
C ARG A 1 -24.80 -26.74 3.18
N GLY A 2 -24.93 -25.44 2.89
CA GLY A 2 -23.80 -24.49 3.06
C GLY A 2 -23.54 -24.24 4.55
N LEU A 3 -22.29 -23.96 4.91
CA LEU A 3 -21.90 -23.54 6.26
C LEU A 3 -22.51 -22.16 6.56
N PRO A 4 -23.00 -21.91 7.80
CA PRO A 4 -23.41 -20.57 8.23
C PRO A 4 -22.24 -19.60 8.16
N VAL A 5 -22.41 -18.52 7.38
CA VAL A 5 -21.39 -17.47 7.19
C VAL A 5 -21.98 -16.14 7.64
N LEU A 6 -21.25 -15.40 8.44
CA LEU A 6 -21.54 -14.01 8.77
C LEU A 6 -20.48 -13.10 8.17
N PHE A 7 -20.89 -12.24 7.25
CA PHE A 7 -20.08 -11.11 6.76
C PHE A 7 -20.55 -9.83 7.45
N VAL A 8 -19.62 -9.09 8.07
CA VAL A 8 -19.94 -7.84 8.74
C VAL A 8 -18.76 -6.88 8.71
N VAL A 9 -19.06 -5.60 8.46
CA VAL A 9 -18.08 -4.51 8.58
C VAL A 9 -17.93 -4.16 10.06
N VAL A 10 -16.71 -3.98 10.54
CA VAL A 10 -16.43 -3.83 11.98
C VAL A 10 -17.20 -2.66 12.64
N PRO A 11 -17.29 -1.44 12.06
CA PRO A 11 -18.14 -0.39 12.59
C PRO A 11 -19.60 -0.81 12.79
N ASP A 12 -20.19 -1.45 11.78
CA ASP A 12 -21.60 -1.90 11.82
C ASP A 12 -21.81 -2.98 12.88
N LEU A 13 -20.85 -3.89 13.06
CA LEU A 13 -20.87 -4.87 14.13
C LEU A 13 -20.92 -4.22 15.51
N LEU A 14 -20.05 -3.20 15.72
CA LEU A 14 -20.02 -2.49 16.99
C LEU A 14 -21.31 -1.73 17.27
N ASP A 15 -21.93 -1.14 16.26
CA ASP A 15 -23.20 -0.45 16.37
C ASP A 15 -24.35 -1.46 16.61
N TYR A 16 -24.35 -2.61 15.94
CA TYR A 16 -25.28 -3.70 16.19
C TYR A 16 -25.21 -4.21 17.65
N LEU A 17 -23.99 -4.39 18.18
CA LEU A 17 -23.81 -4.80 19.57
C LEU A 17 -24.24 -3.70 20.55
N ARG A 18 -23.91 -2.42 20.24
CA ARG A 18 -24.27 -1.27 21.08
C ARG A 18 -25.79 -1.07 21.16
N ALA A 19 -26.50 -1.32 20.05
CA ALA A 19 -27.96 -1.19 20.01
C ALA A 19 -28.69 -2.16 20.97
N ALA A 20 -28.02 -3.20 21.46
CA ALA A 20 -28.59 -4.12 22.46
C ALA A 20 -28.71 -3.49 23.86
N TYR A 21 -28.02 -2.38 24.12
CA TYR A 21 -28.14 -1.65 25.41
C TYR A 21 -29.37 -0.72 25.46
N ALA A 22 -30.14 -0.58 24.35
CA ALA A 22 -31.37 0.18 24.37
C ALA A 22 -32.40 -0.50 25.29
N PRO A 23 -33.15 0.29 26.12
CA PRO A 23 -34.12 -0.28 27.08
C PRO A 23 -35.19 -1.15 26.42
N ASP A 24 -35.57 -0.88 25.18
CA ASP A 24 -36.59 -1.58 24.42
C ASP A 24 -36.02 -2.63 23.47
N SER A 25 -34.77 -3.03 23.60
CA SER A 25 -34.14 -4.03 22.74
C SER A 25 -34.78 -5.40 22.98
N PRO A 26 -35.32 -6.06 21.92
CA PRO A 26 -35.93 -7.39 22.06
C PRO A 26 -34.91 -8.51 22.26
N VAL A 27 -33.61 -8.22 22.06
CA VAL A 27 -32.49 -9.16 22.16
C VAL A 27 -31.45 -8.58 23.06
N THR A 28 -30.92 -9.36 23.99
CA THR A 28 -29.88 -8.93 24.92
C THR A 28 -28.52 -8.79 24.23
N TYR A 29 -27.61 -8.00 24.84
CA TYR A 29 -26.23 -7.92 24.39
C TYR A 29 -25.56 -9.30 24.29
N ASP A 30 -25.75 -10.13 25.31
CA ASP A 30 -25.11 -11.45 25.36
C ASP A 30 -25.60 -12.35 24.23
N GLU A 31 -26.90 -12.35 23.92
CA GLU A 31 -27.45 -13.13 22.80
C GLU A 31 -26.85 -12.67 21.45
N ARG A 32 -26.75 -11.35 21.21
CA ARG A 32 -26.15 -10.83 19.97
C ARG A 32 -24.66 -11.18 19.88
N PHE A 33 -23.95 -11.03 20.98
CA PHE A 33 -22.53 -11.32 21.02
C PHE A 33 -22.25 -12.81 20.81
N GLU A 34 -23.05 -13.69 21.44
CA GLU A 34 -22.99 -15.15 21.25
C GLU A 34 -23.25 -15.55 19.80
N GLN A 35 -24.24 -14.95 19.14
CA GLN A 35 -24.53 -15.20 17.74
C GLN A 35 -23.34 -14.91 16.84
N VAL A 36 -22.66 -13.79 17.06
CA VAL A 36 -21.49 -13.39 16.25
C VAL A 36 -20.28 -14.28 16.55
N ARG A 37 -20.00 -14.55 17.82
CA ARG A 37 -18.78 -15.27 18.20
C ARG A 37 -18.80 -16.75 17.83
N ASN A 38 -20.01 -17.36 17.76
CA ASN A 38 -20.17 -18.79 17.53
C ASN A 38 -20.49 -19.16 16.06
N VAL A 39 -20.62 -18.18 15.15
CA VAL A 39 -20.86 -18.49 13.73
C VAL A 39 -19.70 -19.32 13.17
N GLU A 40 -20.00 -20.31 12.34
CA GLU A 40 -18.99 -21.24 11.81
C GLU A 40 -17.89 -20.53 11.02
N LEU A 41 -18.26 -19.58 10.15
CA LEU A 41 -17.31 -18.72 9.44
C LEU A 41 -17.67 -17.24 9.67
N LEU A 42 -16.75 -16.48 10.24
CA LEU A 42 -16.88 -15.04 10.42
C LEU A 42 -15.96 -14.30 9.44
N ILE A 43 -16.52 -13.32 8.73
CA ILE A 43 -15.76 -12.39 7.89
C ILE A 43 -15.92 -11.00 8.49
N LEU A 44 -14.81 -10.46 9.02
CA LEU A 44 -14.71 -9.11 9.57
C LEU A 44 -14.02 -8.20 8.57
N ASP A 45 -14.77 -7.28 8.00
CA ASP A 45 -14.26 -6.33 7.02
C ASP A 45 -13.91 -4.99 7.67
N ASP A 46 -12.83 -4.35 7.19
CA ASP A 46 -12.34 -3.05 7.64
C ASP A 46 -11.98 -2.97 9.15
N LEU A 47 -11.30 -3.98 9.69
CA LEU A 47 -10.76 -3.90 11.05
C LEU A 47 -9.77 -2.73 11.18
N GLY A 48 -9.99 -1.87 12.17
CA GLY A 48 -9.14 -0.70 12.45
C GLY A 48 -9.69 0.63 11.94
N THR A 49 -10.81 0.65 11.19
CA THR A 49 -11.47 1.90 10.74
C THR A 49 -12.42 2.49 11.79
N GLN A 50 -12.77 1.71 12.81
CA GLN A 50 -13.65 2.15 13.89
C GLN A 50 -12.97 3.22 14.77
N ASN A 51 -13.76 4.17 15.28
CA ASN A 51 -13.33 5.04 16.36
C ASN A 51 -12.90 4.17 17.56
N THR A 52 -11.63 4.23 17.95
CA THR A 52 -11.03 3.40 18.99
C THR A 52 -11.48 3.85 20.38
N THR A 53 -12.74 3.57 20.71
CA THR A 53 -13.17 3.68 22.12
C THR A 53 -12.66 2.46 22.88
N PRO A 54 -12.32 2.59 24.20
CA PRO A 54 -11.89 1.45 25.01
C PRO A 54 -12.88 0.29 24.99
N TRP A 55 -14.18 0.61 24.92
CA TRP A 55 -15.24 -0.41 24.80
C TRP A 55 -15.13 -1.20 23.47
N ALA A 56 -14.97 -0.50 22.34
CA ALA A 56 -14.86 -1.13 21.03
C ALA A 56 -13.62 -2.04 20.95
N ALA A 57 -12.47 -1.54 21.41
CA ALA A 57 -11.24 -2.31 21.45
C ALA A 57 -11.38 -3.58 22.32
N GLU A 58 -12.02 -3.46 23.49
CA GLU A 58 -12.25 -4.60 24.38
C GLU A 58 -13.21 -5.63 23.75
N LYS A 59 -14.29 -5.19 23.07
CA LYS A 59 -15.25 -6.12 22.44
C LYS A 59 -14.65 -6.86 21.26
N LEU A 60 -13.89 -6.20 20.44
CA LEU A 60 -13.15 -6.84 19.34
C LEU A 60 -12.11 -7.82 19.87
N TYR A 61 -11.38 -7.45 20.93
CA TYR A 61 -10.46 -8.35 21.57
C TYR A 61 -11.17 -9.60 22.11
N GLN A 62 -12.27 -9.46 22.84
CA GLN A 62 -13.04 -10.57 23.37
C GLN A 62 -13.53 -11.51 22.26
N LEU A 63 -14.06 -10.96 21.18
CA LEU A 63 -14.55 -11.73 20.02
C LEU A 63 -13.40 -12.52 19.37
N LEU A 64 -12.35 -11.84 18.99
CA LEU A 64 -11.22 -12.45 18.28
C LEU A 64 -10.43 -13.42 19.16
N ASN A 65 -10.25 -13.09 20.46
CA ASN A 65 -9.63 -14.00 21.41
C ASN A 65 -10.43 -15.31 21.60
N TYR A 66 -11.74 -15.22 21.69
CA TYR A 66 -12.58 -16.42 21.80
C TYR A 66 -12.44 -17.29 20.55
N ARG A 67 -12.57 -16.69 19.36
CA ARG A 67 -12.53 -17.42 18.09
C ARG A 67 -11.14 -18.01 17.83
N TYR A 68 -10.08 -17.28 18.20
CA TYR A 68 -8.70 -17.78 18.15
C TYR A 68 -8.53 -19.02 19.02
N ASN A 69 -8.96 -18.97 20.29
CA ASN A 69 -8.82 -20.11 21.22
C ASN A 69 -9.69 -21.30 20.85
N ALA A 70 -10.81 -21.06 20.17
CA ALA A 70 -11.73 -22.11 19.69
C ALA A 70 -11.40 -22.58 18.26
N GLU A 71 -10.32 -22.05 17.66
CA GLU A 71 -9.88 -22.34 16.28
C GLU A 71 -11.00 -22.18 15.23
N LEU A 72 -11.90 -21.21 15.46
CA LEU A 72 -13.03 -20.97 14.57
C LEU A 72 -12.56 -20.18 13.32
N PRO A 73 -12.92 -20.64 12.10
CA PRO A 73 -12.54 -19.98 10.85
C PRO A 73 -12.94 -18.51 10.82
N THR A 74 -11.95 -17.63 10.66
CA THR A 74 -12.17 -16.18 10.65
C THR A 74 -11.36 -15.53 9.54
N VAL A 75 -12.01 -14.74 8.70
CA VAL A 75 -11.34 -13.90 7.68
C VAL A 75 -11.40 -12.46 8.15
N ILE A 76 -10.28 -11.78 8.08
CA ILE A 76 -10.15 -10.38 8.52
C ILE A 76 -9.54 -9.57 7.39
N THR A 77 -10.15 -8.45 7.05
CA THR A 77 -9.51 -7.43 6.20
C THR A 77 -9.14 -6.22 7.04
N THR A 78 -8.03 -5.58 6.72
CA THR A 78 -7.55 -4.40 7.44
C THR A 78 -6.63 -3.56 6.58
N ASN A 79 -6.66 -2.25 6.78
CA ASN A 79 -5.71 -1.29 6.22
C ASN A 79 -4.60 -0.91 7.22
N GLN A 80 -4.67 -1.41 8.45
CA GLN A 80 -3.65 -1.16 9.48
C GLN A 80 -2.50 -2.16 9.39
N THR A 81 -1.32 -1.73 9.81
CA THR A 81 -0.21 -2.66 10.07
C THR A 81 -0.41 -3.31 11.44
N LEU A 82 0.21 -4.47 11.65
CA LEU A 82 0.12 -5.16 12.94
C LEU A 82 0.76 -4.34 14.09
N GLU A 83 1.66 -3.42 13.76
CA GLU A 83 2.32 -2.51 14.71
C GLU A 83 1.37 -1.38 15.18
N ASP A 84 0.40 -1.00 14.35
CA ASP A 84 -0.58 0.06 14.64
C ASP A 84 -1.82 -0.47 15.38
N MET A 85 -1.94 -1.80 15.54
CA MET A 85 -3.08 -2.44 16.22
C MET A 85 -2.89 -2.55 17.74
N ASP A 86 -3.99 -2.81 18.44
CA ASP A 86 -3.93 -3.22 19.86
C ASP A 86 -2.91 -4.37 20.02
N PRO A 87 -1.91 -4.24 20.91
CA PRO A 87 -0.85 -5.24 21.07
C PRO A 87 -1.36 -6.66 21.34
N ARG A 88 -2.50 -6.79 22.03
CA ARG A 88 -3.13 -8.08 22.32
C ARG A 88 -3.69 -8.75 21.08
N LEU A 89 -4.28 -7.97 20.15
CA LEU A 89 -4.74 -8.45 18.83
C LEU A 89 -3.55 -8.77 17.93
N ALA A 90 -2.59 -7.85 17.85
CA ALA A 90 -1.39 -8.02 17.03
C ALA A 90 -0.62 -9.30 17.39
N SER A 91 -0.53 -9.63 18.69
CA SER A 91 0.12 -10.86 19.16
C SER A 91 -0.53 -12.11 18.58
N ARG A 92 -1.86 -12.17 18.50
CA ARG A 92 -2.59 -13.32 17.95
C ARG A 92 -2.50 -13.38 16.43
N LEU A 93 -2.60 -12.22 15.77
CA LEU A 93 -2.51 -12.14 14.31
C LEU A 93 -1.09 -12.40 13.78
N LYS A 94 -0.07 -12.36 14.64
CA LYS A 94 1.32 -12.75 14.32
C LYS A 94 1.60 -14.25 14.48
N ASP A 95 0.68 -15.00 15.05
CA ASP A 95 0.82 -16.44 15.22
C ASP A 95 0.76 -17.14 13.86
N GLN A 96 1.88 -17.66 13.39
CA GLN A 96 2.02 -18.29 12.07
C GLN A 96 1.44 -19.70 12.02
N ASP A 97 1.17 -20.33 13.15
CA ASP A 97 0.60 -21.68 13.22
C ASP A 97 -0.92 -21.65 12.96
N LEU A 98 -1.59 -20.57 13.39
CA LEU A 98 -3.05 -20.42 13.25
C LEU A 98 -3.48 -19.35 12.26
N VAL A 99 -2.62 -18.38 11.92
CA VAL A 99 -2.98 -17.22 11.10
C VAL A 99 -2.14 -17.15 9.83
N THR A 100 -2.80 -17.18 8.68
CA THR A 100 -2.16 -16.90 7.39
C THR A 100 -2.37 -15.44 7.01
N THR A 101 -1.31 -14.63 7.01
CA THR A 101 -1.35 -13.23 6.58
C THR A 101 -1.01 -13.11 5.10
N ILE A 102 -1.93 -12.54 4.32
CA ILE A 102 -1.74 -12.30 2.88
C ILE A 102 -1.70 -10.80 2.62
N PRO A 103 -0.52 -10.19 2.43
CA PRO A 103 -0.44 -8.77 2.09
C PRO A 103 -0.88 -8.54 0.64
N ILE A 104 -1.84 -7.64 0.44
CA ILE A 104 -2.32 -7.23 -0.89
C ILE A 104 -1.69 -5.89 -1.24
N TYR A 105 -0.77 -5.89 -2.18
CA TYR A 105 -0.04 -4.69 -2.65
C TYR A 105 -0.65 -4.08 -3.92
N ALA A 106 -1.87 -4.46 -4.28
CA ALA A 106 -2.55 -3.87 -5.42
C ALA A 106 -2.87 -2.39 -5.16
N PRO A 107 -2.74 -1.50 -6.16
CA PRO A 107 -3.19 -0.12 -6.03
C PRO A 107 -4.70 -0.09 -5.76
N ASP A 108 -5.13 0.90 -4.96
CA ASP A 108 -6.56 1.08 -4.67
C ASP A 108 -7.35 1.30 -5.95
N PHE A 109 -8.24 0.37 -6.28
CA PHE A 109 -9.07 0.41 -7.48
C PHE A 109 -10.08 1.58 -7.45
N ARG A 110 -10.46 2.08 -6.27
CA ARG A 110 -11.41 3.19 -6.08
C ARG A 110 -10.81 4.53 -6.47
N ILE A 111 -9.47 4.64 -6.51
CA ILE A 111 -8.74 5.87 -6.85
C ILE A 111 -8.75 6.15 -8.37
N LYS A 112 -9.27 5.26 -9.21
CA LYS A 112 -9.37 5.47 -10.68
C LYS A 112 -10.21 6.68 -11.12
N GLY A 113 -10.81 7.44 -10.22
CA GLY A 113 -11.79 8.46 -10.61
C GLY A 113 -11.71 9.85 -10.00
N LYS A 114 -10.88 10.21 -9.05
CA LYS A 114 -10.66 11.57 -8.48
C LYS A 114 -9.91 11.48 -7.14
N GLY A 115 -8.75 10.89 -7.11
CA GLY A 115 -7.97 10.79 -5.88
C GLY A 115 -6.51 11.04 -6.18
N ASP A 116 -5.80 11.33 -5.15
CA ASP A 116 -4.38 11.58 -5.08
C ASP A 116 -3.59 10.64 -6.02
N THR A 117 -3.14 11.17 -7.15
CA THR A 117 -2.34 10.46 -8.16
C THR A 117 -0.86 10.40 -7.75
N PHE A 118 -0.53 10.77 -6.53
CA PHE A 118 0.82 10.84 -6.03
C PHE A 118 1.57 9.51 -6.20
N GLY A 119 2.66 9.55 -6.91
CA GLY A 119 3.47 8.37 -7.21
C GLY A 119 2.77 7.32 -8.07
N SER A 120 1.70 7.70 -8.78
CA SER A 120 0.99 6.81 -9.69
C SER A 120 1.79 6.57 -10.96
N LEU A 121 1.89 5.31 -11.35
CA LEU A 121 2.52 4.90 -12.61
C LEU A 121 1.58 5.03 -13.82
N SER A 122 0.31 5.41 -13.62
CA SER A 122 -0.72 5.39 -14.67
C SER A 122 -0.40 6.25 -15.90
N GLN A 123 0.21 7.41 -15.70
CA GLN A 123 0.65 8.29 -16.79
C GLN A 123 1.80 7.71 -17.61
N TYR A 124 2.51 6.72 -17.08
CA TYR A 124 3.64 6.04 -17.70
C TYR A 124 3.31 4.61 -18.16
N ASP A 125 2.04 4.20 -18.19
CA ASP A 125 1.60 2.83 -18.52
C ASP A 125 2.07 2.38 -19.90
N ARG A 126 2.21 3.32 -20.85
CA ARG A 126 2.68 3.05 -22.21
C ARG A 126 4.20 2.96 -22.34
N LEU A 127 4.95 3.39 -21.31
CA LEU A 127 6.41 3.35 -21.32
C LEU A 127 6.88 1.97 -20.84
N THR A 128 7.03 1.06 -21.78
CA THR A 128 7.44 -0.32 -21.54
C THR A 128 8.72 -0.65 -22.29
N PHE A 129 9.32 -1.80 -22.04
CA PHE A 129 10.48 -2.25 -22.80
C PHE A 129 10.15 -2.53 -24.27
N GLU A 130 8.90 -2.89 -24.57
CA GLU A 130 8.42 -3.15 -25.92
C GLU A 130 8.23 -1.86 -26.74
N THR A 131 7.89 -0.77 -26.06
CA THR A 131 7.69 0.55 -26.70
C THR A 131 8.96 1.40 -26.72
N PHE A 132 10.06 0.92 -26.11
CA PHE A 132 11.33 1.65 -26.12
C PHE A 132 11.99 1.57 -27.50
N SER A 133 12.29 2.74 -28.11
CA SER A 133 13.01 2.81 -29.39
C SER A 133 14.51 2.73 -29.18
N GLU A 134 15.15 1.77 -29.85
CA GLU A 134 16.62 1.69 -29.92
C GLU A 134 17.25 2.72 -30.89
N ARG A 135 16.44 3.60 -31.49
CA ARG A 135 16.86 4.66 -32.45
C ARG A 135 17.75 4.15 -33.59
N ARG A 136 17.45 2.98 -34.11
CA ARG A 136 18.18 2.39 -35.24
C ARG A 136 18.08 3.30 -36.47
N GLY A 137 19.23 3.68 -37.04
CA GLY A 137 19.30 4.58 -38.19
C GLY A 137 19.16 6.08 -37.85
N GLU A 138 18.91 6.44 -36.61
CA GLU A 138 18.84 7.84 -36.13
C GLU A 138 20.13 8.29 -35.45
N ILE A 139 20.91 7.33 -34.95
CA ILE A 139 22.18 7.55 -34.24
C ILE A 139 23.27 6.61 -34.79
N GLU A 140 24.53 6.90 -34.46
CA GLU A 140 25.68 6.10 -34.89
C GLU A 140 25.57 4.62 -34.48
N PRO A 141 26.09 3.67 -35.29
CA PRO A 141 26.00 2.23 -34.95
C PRO A 141 26.57 1.85 -33.59
N GLU A 142 27.66 2.47 -33.16
CA GLU A 142 28.24 2.26 -31.81
C GLU A 142 27.29 2.71 -30.71
N GLN A 143 26.61 3.85 -30.87
CA GLN A 143 25.64 4.37 -29.91
C GLN A 143 24.42 3.46 -29.84
N THR A 144 23.95 2.95 -30.99
CA THR A 144 22.85 1.97 -31.05
C THR A 144 23.24 0.68 -30.32
N ALA A 145 24.46 0.17 -30.54
CA ALA A 145 24.95 -1.03 -29.84
C ALA A 145 25.06 -0.83 -28.32
N SER A 146 25.58 0.33 -27.91
CA SER A 146 25.65 0.72 -26.50
C SER A 146 24.27 0.81 -25.86
N LEU A 147 23.31 1.46 -26.55
CA LEU A 147 21.92 1.59 -26.07
C LEU A 147 21.26 0.22 -25.90
N ARG A 148 21.45 -0.68 -26.87
CA ARG A 148 20.92 -2.06 -26.79
C ARG A 148 21.49 -2.82 -25.60
N ARG A 149 22.79 -2.69 -25.30
CA ARG A 149 23.41 -3.30 -24.12
C ARG A 149 22.80 -2.76 -22.84
N ILE A 150 22.64 -1.43 -22.71
CA ILE A 150 22.01 -0.77 -21.54
C ILE A 150 20.58 -1.28 -21.35
N VAL A 151 19.79 -1.35 -22.43
CA VAL A 151 18.42 -1.89 -22.35
C VAL A 151 18.44 -3.35 -21.87
N GLY A 152 19.39 -4.15 -22.31
CA GLY A 152 19.58 -5.53 -21.85
C GLY A 152 19.86 -5.61 -20.34
N GLU A 153 20.78 -4.78 -19.83
CA GLU A 153 21.13 -4.70 -18.41
C GLU A 153 19.94 -4.24 -17.57
N VAL A 154 19.20 -3.22 -18.02
CA VAL A 154 18.00 -2.73 -17.32
C VAL A 154 16.87 -3.77 -17.34
N LYS A 155 16.70 -4.52 -18.42
CA LYS A 155 15.75 -5.65 -18.48
C LYS A 155 16.12 -6.77 -17.50
N ALA A 156 17.40 -7.08 -17.38
CA ALA A 156 17.88 -8.08 -16.42
C ALA A 156 17.62 -7.63 -14.98
N TYR A 157 17.91 -6.37 -14.66
CA TYR A 157 17.57 -5.78 -13.38
C TYR A 157 16.06 -5.89 -13.08
N ALA A 158 15.20 -5.55 -14.05
CA ALA A 158 13.75 -5.57 -13.88
C ALA A 158 13.17 -6.97 -13.61
N GLN A 159 13.88 -8.05 -13.94
CA GLN A 159 13.48 -9.43 -13.64
C GLN A 159 13.65 -9.78 -12.16
N ASN A 160 14.73 -9.29 -11.54
CA ASN A 160 15.02 -9.47 -10.13
C ASN A 160 15.68 -8.22 -9.56
N PRO A 161 14.92 -7.15 -9.28
CA PRO A 161 15.45 -5.91 -8.75
C PRO A 161 16.08 -6.11 -7.37
N LEU A 162 17.40 -6.03 -7.31
CA LEU A 162 18.19 -6.06 -6.08
C LEU A 162 19.02 -4.77 -6.03
N ASN A 163 19.11 -4.18 -4.85
CA ASN A 163 19.86 -2.94 -4.66
C ASN A 163 19.31 -1.78 -5.53
N TRP A 164 20.16 -0.84 -5.88
CA TRP A 164 19.80 0.38 -6.58
C TRP A 164 20.18 0.32 -8.05
N LEU A 165 19.34 0.88 -8.92
CA LEU A 165 19.64 1.14 -10.32
C LEU A 165 19.73 2.66 -10.52
N LEU A 166 20.87 3.15 -10.94
CA LEU A 166 21.07 4.55 -11.31
C LEU A 166 21.15 4.70 -12.83
N LEU A 167 20.17 5.39 -13.41
CA LEU A 167 20.15 5.75 -14.83
C LEU A 167 20.71 7.19 -15.01
N ARG A 168 21.85 7.33 -15.65
CA ARG A 168 22.53 8.59 -15.87
C ARG A 168 22.73 8.86 -17.37
N GLY A 169 22.56 10.11 -17.81
CA GLY A 169 22.75 10.52 -19.21
C GLY A 169 22.14 11.88 -19.51
N GLY A 170 22.34 12.37 -20.71
CA GLY A 170 21.80 13.65 -21.19
C GLY A 170 20.27 13.68 -21.29
N PHE A 171 19.73 14.84 -21.67
CA PHE A 171 18.30 14.99 -21.93
C PHE A 171 17.83 14.13 -23.13
N GLY A 172 16.62 13.63 -23.08
CA GLY A 172 16.00 12.92 -24.19
C GLY A 172 16.55 11.51 -24.51
N VAL A 173 17.55 10.99 -23.74
CA VAL A 173 18.14 9.66 -24.01
C VAL A 173 17.29 8.47 -23.57
N GLY A 174 16.12 8.70 -22.94
CA GLY A 174 15.19 7.65 -22.56
C GLY A 174 15.27 7.16 -21.12
N LYS A 175 15.93 7.90 -20.19
CA LYS A 175 16.04 7.51 -18.75
C LYS A 175 14.66 7.27 -18.11
N THR A 176 13.77 8.25 -18.19
CA THR A 176 12.39 8.16 -17.68
C THR A 176 11.63 6.98 -18.29
N HIS A 177 11.80 6.73 -19.60
CA HIS A 177 11.18 5.59 -20.26
C HIS A 177 11.69 4.26 -19.69
N LEU A 178 12.99 4.09 -19.55
CA LEU A 178 13.58 2.87 -18.98
C LEU A 178 13.19 2.68 -17.52
N ALA A 179 13.20 3.75 -16.72
CA ALA A 179 12.75 3.73 -15.32
C ALA A 179 11.26 3.30 -15.22
N ALA A 180 10.41 3.87 -16.09
CA ALA A 180 9.00 3.49 -16.16
C ALA A 180 8.81 2.05 -16.66
N ALA A 181 9.63 1.58 -17.61
CA ALA A 181 9.58 0.19 -18.08
C ALA A 181 9.91 -0.81 -16.97
N VAL A 182 10.91 -0.52 -16.14
CA VAL A 182 11.22 -1.31 -14.92
C VAL A 182 10.03 -1.30 -13.98
N ALA A 183 9.51 -0.12 -13.66
CA ALA A 183 8.37 0.07 -12.76
C ALA A 183 7.12 -0.71 -13.24
N ASN A 184 6.80 -0.62 -14.53
CA ASN A 184 5.68 -1.36 -15.14
C ASN A 184 5.88 -2.87 -15.08
N LYS A 185 7.11 -3.35 -15.32
CA LYS A 185 7.43 -4.79 -15.22
C LYS A 185 7.24 -5.31 -13.80
N VAL A 186 7.75 -4.58 -12.81
CA VAL A 186 7.64 -4.94 -11.39
C VAL A 186 6.18 -4.87 -10.92
N ARG A 187 5.42 -3.84 -11.31
CA ARG A 187 4.01 -3.72 -10.98
C ARG A 187 3.17 -4.89 -11.51
N ARG A 188 3.48 -5.37 -12.72
CA ARG A 188 2.82 -6.55 -13.31
C ARG A 188 3.08 -7.84 -12.53
N SER A 189 4.13 -7.92 -11.71
CA SER A 189 4.35 -9.02 -10.78
C SER A 189 3.61 -8.87 -9.44
N GLY A 190 2.71 -7.88 -9.32
CA GLY A 190 1.87 -7.67 -8.14
C GLY A 190 2.55 -6.89 -7.00
N ARG A 191 3.75 -6.33 -7.22
CA ARG A 191 4.47 -5.58 -6.17
C ARG A 191 4.07 -4.12 -6.15
N LEU A 192 4.11 -3.51 -4.96
CA LEU A 192 3.84 -2.08 -4.77
C LEU A 192 4.95 -1.24 -5.37
N VAL A 193 4.62 -0.46 -6.39
CA VAL A 193 5.54 0.46 -7.05
C VAL A 193 5.07 1.90 -6.89
N ARG A 194 5.98 2.81 -6.54
CA ARG A 194 5.78 4.25 -6.58
C ARG A 194 6.74 4.86 -7.59
N PHE A 195 6.21 5.65 -8.51
CA PHE A 195 6.98 6.42 -9.49
C PHE A 195 6.74 7.90 -9.23
N VAL A 196 7.75 8.62 -8.78
CA VAL A 196 7.61 10.02 -8.40
C VAL A 196 8.68 10.87 -9.08
N VAL A 197 8.28 11.99 -9.63
CA VAL A 197 9.18 13.07 -10.02
C VAL A 197 9.58 13.78 -8.72
N VAL A 198 10.88 13.98 -8.50
CA VAL A 198 11.38 14.50 -7.22
C VAL A 198 10.83 15.88 -6.89
N ALA A 199 10.64 16.73 -7.89
CA ALA A 199 9.97 18.03 -7.72
C ALA A 199 8.59 17.89 -7.10
N ASP A 200 7.75 17.05 -7.71
CA ASP A 200 6.37 16.82 -7.28
C ASP A 200 6.33 16.20 -5.88
N LEU A 201 7.25 15.26 -5.59
CA LEU A 201 7.39 14.68 -4.27
C LEU A 201 7.60 15.75 -3.18
N LEU A 202 8.57 16.65 -3.41
CA LEU A 202 8.89 17.70 -2.45
C LEU A 202 7.73 18.68 -2.28
N ASP A 203 7.02 19.01 -3.35
CA ASP A 203 5.85 19.90 -3.29
C ASP A 203 4.67 19.24 -2.58
N HIS A 204 4.42 17.95 -2.83
CA HIS A 204 3.42 17.20 -2.08
C HIS A 204 3.76 17.10 -0.58
N LEU A 205 5.02 16.89 -0.22
CA LEU A 205 5.45 16.90 1.18
C LEU A 205 5.27 18.28 1.83
N ARG A 206 5.56 19.38 1.10
CA ARG A 206 5.32 20.74 1.59
C ARG A 206 3.82 21.04 1.80
N ALA A 207 2.98 20.58 0.87
CA ALA A 207 1.54 20.81 0.95
C ALA A 207 0.91 20.19 2.21
N THR A 208 1.51 19.15 2.79
CA THR A 208 1.01 18.54 4.03
C THR A 208 1.14 19.45 5.25
N PHE A 209 1.97 20.48 5.22
CA PHE A 209 2.11 21.46 6.30
C PHE A 209 1.06 22.59 6.25
N GLN A 210 0.23 22.65 5.20
CA GLN A 210 -0.83 23.65 5.10
C GLN A 210 -2.01 23.29 6.03
N PRO A 211 -2.61 24.30 6.70
CA PRO A 211 -3.81 24.08 7.50
C PRO A 211 -4.94 23.47 6.66
N GLY A 212 -5.53 22.38 7.14
CA GLY A 212 -6.62 21.68 6.43
C GLY A 212 -6.16 20.67 5.38
N SER A 213 -4.88 20.33 5.32
CA SER A 213 -4.40 19.26 4.45
C SER A 213 -5.12 17.93 4.77
N PRO A 214 -5.69 17.25 3.76
CA PRO A 214 -6.40 15.98 3.96
C PRO A 214 -5.47 14.81 4.28
N VAL A 215 -4.15 14.97 4.06
CA VAL A 215 -3.13 13.95 4.27
C VAL A 215 -2.02 14.53 5.16
N SER A 216 -1.63 13.79 6.20
CA SER A 216 -0.53 14.20 7.06
C SER A 216 0.82 13.96 6.39
N TYR A 217 1.85 14.70 6.87
CA TYR A 217 3.24 14.49 6.42
C TYR A 217 3.69 13.03 6.59
N ASP A 218 3.45 12.46 7.76
CA ASP A 218 3.86 11.09 8.08
C ASP A 218 3.18 10.06 7.17
N GLN A 219 1.91 10.27 6.86
CA GLN A 219 1.18 9.44 5.92
C GLN A 219 1.84 9.47 4.53
N ARG A 220 2.09 10.68 3.98
CA ARG A 220 2.69 10.86 2.65
C ARG A 220 4.11 10.29 2.60
N PHE A 221 4.89 10.56 3.63
CA PHE A 221 6.27 10.08 3.75
C PHE A 221 6.33 8.55 3.83
N ASN A 222 5.45 7.93 4.62
CA ASN A 222 5.36 6.49 4.75
C ASN A 222 4.88 5.80 3.46
N GLU A 223 4.00 6.42 2.67
CA GLU A 223 3.60 5.90 1.35
C GLU A 223 4.79 5.71 0.41
N VAL A 224 5.75 6.64 0.45
CA VAL A 224 6.98 6.54 -0.35
C VAL A 224 7.88 5.43 0.19
N ARG A 225 8.12 5.39 1.49
CA ARG A 225 9.02 4.42 2.14
C ARG A 225 8.52 2.96 2.09
N ARG A 226 7.21 2.76 2.04
CA ARG A 226 6.60 1.42 1.98
C ARG A 226 6.56 0.84 0.56
N ALA A 227 6.97 1.61 -0.45
CA ALA A 227 7.05 1.08 -1.81
C ALA A 227 8.09 -0.04 -1.89
N TRP A 228 7.70 -1.18 -2.45
CA TRP A 228 8.65 -2.26 -2.72
C TRP A 228 9.69 -1.84 -3.77
N LEU A 229 9.26 -1.06 -4.76
CA LEU A 229 10.13 -0.35 -5.71
C LEU A 229 9.75 1.13 -5.71
N LEU A 230 10.68 1.98 -5.33
CA LEU A 230 10.58 3.42 -5.46
C LEU A 230 11.40 3.87 -6.66
N VAL A 231 10.76 4.58 -7.59
CA VAL A 231 11.43 5.27 -8.69
C VAL A 231 11.41 6.77 -8.40
N LEU A 232 12.60 7.36 -8.34
CA LEU A 232 12.81 8.80 -8.22
C LEU A 232 13.30 9.32 -9.57
N ASP A 233 12.44 10.02 -10.31
CA ASP A 233 12.78 10.61 -11.60
C ASP A 233 13.17 12.07 -11.45
N ASP A 234 14.07 12.54 -12.31
CA ASP A 234 14.59 13.90 -12.34
C ASP A 234 15.21 14.40 -11.01
N LEU A 235 16.07 13.58 -10.43
CA LEU A 235 16.74 13.87 -9.15
C LEU A 235 17.55 15.18 -9.15
N SER A 236 18.00 15.65 -10.31
CA SER A 236 18.96 16.77 -10.47
C SER A 236 18.34 18.10 -10.88
N THR A 237 17.02 18.19 -11.11
CA THR A 237 16.38 19.39 -11.69
C THR A 237 16.04 20.48 -10.68
N GLN A 238 16.27 20.23 -9.38
CA GLN A 238 15.92 21.18 -8.31
C GLN A 238 17.13 21.97 -7.82
N SER A 239 16.93 23.27 -7.58
CA SER A 239 17.75 24.03 -6.64
C SER A 239 17.54 23.43 -5.25
N ILE A 240 18.45 22.57 -4.83
CA ILE A 240 18.30 21.71 -3.66
C ILE A 240 18.43 22.58 -2.41
N THR A 241 17.28 22.94 -1.83
CA THR A 241 17.24 23.59 -0.51
C THR A 241 17.72 22.61 0.57
N PRO A 242 18.28 23.09 1.70
CA PRO A 242 18.67 22.23 2.81
C PRO A 242 17.56 21.29 3.27
N TRP A 243 16.30 21.78 3.29
CA TRP A 243 15.12 20.97 3.60
C TRP A 243 14.92 19.84 2.59
N ALA A 244 15.02 20.11 1.30
CA ALA A 244 14.86 19.09 0.26
C ALA A 244 15.95 18.02 0.34
N GLN A 245 17.21 18.44 0.61
CA GLN A 245 18.33 17.51 0.84
C GLN A 245 18.05 16.59 2.02
N GLU A 246 17.61 17.15 3.14
CA GLU A 246 17.28 16.38 4.33
C GLU A 246 16.17 15.35 4.05
N LYS A 247 15.11 15.75 3.35
CA LYS A 247 13.97 14.83 3.07
C LYS A 247 14.36 13.73 2.09
N LEU A 248 15.11 14.04 1.06
CA LEU A 248 15.64 13.02 0.15
C LEU A 248 16.58 12.06 0.86
N PHE A 249 17.45 12.57 1.73
CA PHE A 249 18.32 11.73 2.55
C PHE A 249 17.52 10.77 3.45
N GLN A 250 16.44 11.25 4.10
CA GLN A 250 15.55 10.44 4.93
C GLN A 250 14.79 9.37 4.15
N ILE A 251 14.50 9.58 2.86
CA ILE A 251 13.86 8.60 1.99
C ILE A 251 14.84 7.53 1.52
N LEU A 252 16.10 7.92 1.29
CA LEU A 252 17.14 7.06 0.73
C LEU A 252 17.87 6.22 1.80
N ASN A 253 17.72 6.54 3.08
CA ASN A 253 18.26 5.78 4.22
C ASN A 253 17.17 5.06 5.00
#